data_7eb5a6238f3caf2d9d92fbeb6afe59c6
#
_entry.id   7eb5a6238f3caf2d9d92fbeb6afe59c6
#
_cell.length_a   1.000
_cell.length_b   1.000
_cell.length_c   1.000
_cell.angle_alpha   90.00
_cell.angle_beta   90.00
_cell.angle_gamma   90.00
#
_symmetry.space_group_name_H-M   'P 1'
#
loop_
_entity.id
_entity.type
_entity.pdbx_description
1 polymer ?
#
loop_
_entity_poly.entity_id
_entity_poly.type
_entity_poly.pdbx_seq_one_letter_code
_entity_poly.pdbx_strand_id
1 'polypeptide(L)'
;MKTRYSIYTFPALLLLAGILFSACKKEYEIAPTPYAEITSFKIPYNAGKDTIVAIVNGENIHVSWPGSTEWPIPETISPIIHISKNASISPASGTAIALHDGAQYQVKAQDGTTKVYTIKLSNGAVLPSFVDEETVLPLALGGTYSIPFCNLATDGSDSLFLVNDQNKLFTLIAASRNQLSSFQFIADQYDGTGIPAGDYYVQVNNKYLVPVRSSKKIVHITSGTAYPYPYFNHPKTWEVKRGDVISIPVRHLSKQLLFSAVSFNFINESGYPDAFPLEFLAISEDLKSIRVKIPNDAPTNVSTSLSGGISLSLSGDWSTFLTSPYYQYPIKIVE
;
A
#
# COMPACT_ATOMS: atom_id res chain seq x y z
N MET A 1 26.06 -84.75 -60.87
CA MET A 1 24.82 -84.44 -60.06
C MET A 1 24.69 -82.92 -59.99
N LYS A 2 23.76 -82.35 -60.74
CA LYS A 2 23.45 -80.87 -60.73
C LYS A 2 22.20 -80.65 -59.94
N THR A 3 22.32 -80.03 -58.75
CA THR A 3 21.18 -79.64 -57.91
C THR A 3 20.61 -78.38 -58.43
N ARG A 4 19.39 -78.42 -58.95
CA ARG A 4 18.59 -77.21 -59.31
C ARG A 4 17.98 -76.63 -58.05
N TYR A 5 18.44 -75.50 -57.59
CA TYR A 5 17.73 -74.71 -56.58
C TYR A 5 16.60 -73.98 -57.20
N SER A 6 15.44 -74.15 -56.59
CA SER A 6 14.12 -73.61 -57.06
C SER A 6 14.10 -72.10 -56.92
N ILE A 7 13.86 -71.37 -58.02
CA ILE A 7 13.78 -69.93 -58.14
C ILE A 7 12.56 -69.36 -57.39
N TYR A 8 11.68 -70.19 -56.85
CA TYR A 8 10.40 -69.81 -56.21
C TYR A 8 10.48 -69.50 -54.72
N THR A 9 11.56 -69.69 -54.06
CA THR A 9 11.69 -69.43 -52.60
C THR A 9 11.94 -67.97 -52.26
N PHE A 10 12.48 -67.19 -53.19
CA PHE A 10 12.82 -65.79 -52.96
C PHE A 10 11.58 -64.86 -52.93
N PRO A 11 10.58 -64.98 -53.81
CA PRO A 11 9.40 -64.13 -53.73
C PRO A 11 8.47 -64.45 -52.56
N ALA A 12 8.40 -65.70 -52.09
CA ALA A 12 7.65 -66.08 -50.92
C ALA A 12 8.18 -65.49 -49.62
N LEU A 13 9.52 -65.42 -49.49
CA LEU A 13 10.19 -64.81 -48.35
C LEU A 13 9.97 -63.28 -48.26
N LEU A 14 9.98 -62.61 -49.46
CA LEU A 14 9.72 -61.18 -49.55
C LEU A 14 8.25 -60.81 -49.23
N LEU A 15 7.31 -61.66 -49.60
CA LEU A 15 5.88 -61.46 -49.28
C LEU A 15 5.63 -61.70 -47.77
N LEU A 16 6.28 -62.69 -47.15
CA LEU A 16 6.18 -62.95 -45.73
C LEU A 16 6.80 -61.80 -44.91
N ALA A 17 7.95 -61.21 -45.31
CA ALA A 17 8.54 -60.03 -44.71
C ALA A 17 7.65 -58.79 -44.80
N GLY A 18 6.96 -58.56 -45.95
CA GLY A 18 6.01 -57.47 -46.15
C GLY A 18 4.81 -57.53 -45.19
N ILE A 19 4.31 -58.70 -44.88
CA ILE A 19 3.19 -58.90 -43.93
C ILE A 19 3.66 -58.64 -42.49
N LEU A 20 4.89 -58.94 -42.12
CA LEU A 20 5.42 -58.69 -40.77
C LEU A 20 5.64 -57.20 -40.47
N PHE A 21 5.92 -56.38 -41.50
CA PHE A 21 6.03 -54.93 -41.32
C PHE A 21 4.70 -54.18 -41.32
N SER A 22 3.56 -54.81 -41.74
CA SER A 22 2.25 -54.19 -41.71
C SER A 22 1.49 -54.35 -40.39
N ALA A 23 1.95 -55.19 -39.50
CA ALA A 23 1.30 -55.51 -38.23
C ALA A 23 1.99 -54.88 -37.08
N CYS A 24 1.81 -53.60 -36.81
CA CYS A 24 1.77 -52.96 -35.51
C CYS A 24 1.96 -51.47 -35.60
N LYS A 25 1.00 -50.77 -36.23
CA LYS A 25 0.67 -49.45 -35.72
C LYS A 25 -0.41 -49.66 -34.68
N LYS A 26 -0.04 -49.90 -33.43
CA LYS A 26 -0.91 -49.63 -32.32
C LYS A 26 -1.13 -48.13 -32.29
N GLU A 27 -2.20 -47.60 -32.90
CA GLU A 27 -2.72 -46.34 -32.55
C GLU A 27 -3.16 -46.43 -31.07
N TYR A 28 -2.33 -45.89 -30.18
CA TYR A 28 -2.80 -45.66 -28.81
C TYR A 28 -3.79 -44.54 -28.89
N GLU A 29 -5.08 -44.83 -28.92
CA GLU A 29 -6.11 -43.86 -28.61
C GLU A 29 -5.81 -43.38 -27.19
N ILE A 30 -5.36 -42.13 -27.09
CA ILE A 30 -5.19 -41.50 -25.80
C ILE A 30 -6.57 -41.41 -25.18
N ALA A 31 -6.79 -42.11 -24.08
CA ALA A 31 -8.05 -42.05 -23.36
C ALA A 31 -8.43 -40.60 -23.06
N PRO A 32 -9.69 -40.20 -23.31
CA PRO A 32 -10.17 -38.88 -23.00
C PRO A 32 -9.88 -38.51 -21.54
N THR A 33 -9.35 -37.29 -21.32
CA THR A 33 -9.00 -36.83 -19.97
C THR A 33 -10.23 -36.45 -19.16
N PRO A 34 -10.36 -36.91 -17.90
CA PRO A 34 -11.54 -36.64 -17.05
C PRO A 34 -11.45 -35.32 -16.26
N TYR A 35 -10.43 -34.49 -16.54
CA TYR A 35 -10.18 -33.29 -15.76
C TYR A 35 -11.05 -32.12 -16.20
N ALA A 36 -11.92 -31.64 -15.30
CA ALA A 36 -12.82 -30.50 -15.46
C ALA A 36 -12.48 -29.39 -14.46
N GLU A 37 -11.19 -28.98 -14.38
CA GLU A 37 -10.73 -28.05 -13.37
C GLU A 37 -10.52 -26.62 -13.93
N ILE A 38 -10.91 -25.60 -13.14
CA ILE A 38 -10.44 -24.22 -13.32
C ILE A 38 -9.10 -24.10 -12.61
N THR A 39 -8.04 -23.83 -13.37
CA THR A 39 -6.66 -23.71 -12.83
C THR A 39 -6.28 -22.26 -12.49
N SER A 40 -6.96 -21.27 -13.09
CA SER A 40 -6.78 -19.85 -12.80
C SER A 40 -8.03 -19.07 -13.16
N PHE A 41 -8.40 -18.12 -12.31
CA PHE A 41 -9.51 -17.20 -12.54
C PHE A 41 -9.06 -15.77 -12.19
N LYS A 42 -8.97 -14.90 -13.19
CA LYS A 42 -8.46 -13.53 -13.05
C LYS A 42 -9.46 -12.53 -13.62
N ILE A 43 -9.70 -11.45 -12.90
CA ILE A 43 -10.61 -10.40 -13.32
C ILE A 43 -9.80 -9.12 -13.51
N PRO A 44 -9.50 -8.72 -14.77
CA PRO A 44 -8.92 -7.41 -15.05
C PRO A 44 -9.92 -6.30 -14.68
N TYR A 45 -9.44 -5.25 -14.03
CA TYR A 45 -10.23 -4.05 -13.73
C TYR A 45 -9.37 -2.78 -13.89
N ASN A 46 -9.90 -1.59 -13.64
CA ASN A 46 -9.17 -0.34 -13.84
C ASN A 46 -8.57 -0.21 -15.25
N ALA A 47 -9.39 -0.45 -16.27
CA ALA A 47 -8.95 -0.48 -17.67
C ALA A 47 -7.75 -1.42 -17.94
N GLY A 48 -7.68 -2.54 -17.20
CA GLY A 48 -6.64 -3.56 -17.33
C GLY A 48 -5.33 -3.25 -16.59
N LYS A 49 -5.25 -2.15 -15.84
CA LYS A 49 -4.06 -1.81 -15.04
C LYS A 49 -3.92 -2.68 -13.80
N ASP A 50 -5.05 -3.17 -13.29
CA ASP A 50 -5.12 -3.99 -12.08
C ASP A 50 -5.84 -5.31 -12.36
N THR A 51 -5.61 -6.32 -11.51
CA THR A 51 -6.19 -7.64 -11.68
C THR A 51 -6.53 -8.26 -10.32
N ILE A 52 -7.77 -8.68 -10.15
CA ILE A 52 -8.17 -9.53 -9.04
C ILE A 52 -7.88 -10.97 -9.40
N VAL A 53 -7.14 -11.69 -8.56
CA VAL A 53 -6.92 -13.12 -8.67
C VAL A 53 -7.86 -13.83 -7.71
N ALA A 54 -8.87 -14.53 -8.24
CA ALA A 54 -9.79 -15.28 -7.42
C ALA A 54 -9.17 -16.59 -6.94
N ILE A 55 -9.56 -17.04 -5.75
CA ILE A 55 -9.13 -18.31 -5.18
C ILE A 55 -10.16 -19.37 -5.57
N VAL A 56 -9.72 -20.37 -6.32
CA VAL A 56 -10.56 -21.53 -6.67
C VAL A 56 -10.33 -22.63 -5.64
N ASN A 57 -11.37 -22.98 -4.88
CA ASN A 57 -11.34 -24.02 -3.87
C ASN A 57 -12.53 -24.94 -4.04
N GLY A 58 -12.27 -26.20 -4.42
CA GLY A 58 -13.31 -27.16 -4.78
C GLY A 58 -14.15 -26.65 -5.96
N GLU A 59 -15.44 -26.45 -5.75
CA GLU A 59 -16.39 -25.90 -6.73
C GLU A 59 -16.73 -24.44 -6.50
N ASN A 60 -15.98 -23.74 -5.61
CA ASN A 60 -16.17 -22.34 -5.32
C ASN A 60 -15.04 -21.48 -5.90
N ILE A 61 -15.42 -20.37 -6.53
CA ILE A 61 -14.55 -19.32 -7.01
C ILE A 61 -14.71 -18.13 -6.07
N HIS A 62 -13.81 -17.98 -5.12
CA HIS A 62 -13.83 -16.87 -4.16
C HIS A 62 -13.28 -15.61 -4.80
N VAL A 63 -14.16 -14.67 -5.09
CA VAL A 63 -13.85 -13.35 -5.62
C VAL A 63 -13.92 -12.35 -4.47
N SER A 64 -12.78 -11.75 -4.12
CA SER A 64 -12.71 -10.70 -3.13
C SER A 64 -12.58 -9.35 -3.87
N TRP A 65 -13.68 -8.59 -3.96
CA TRP A 65 -13.70 -7.31 -4.66
C TRP A 65 -13.34 -6.17 -3.71
N PRO A 66 -12.49 -5.19 -4.10
CA PRO A 66 -12.09 -4.10 -3.20
C PRO A 66 -13.24 -3.27 -2.64
N GLY A 67 -14.35 -3.12 -3.39
CA GLY A 67 -15.58 -2.50 -2.88
C GLY A 67 -15.44 -1.06 -2.41
N SER A 68 -14.47 -0.31 -2.95
CA SER A 68 -14.27 1.10 -2.63
C SER A 68 -15.25 1.98 -3.41
N THR A 69 -15.36 3.25 -2.98
CA THR A 69 -16.13 4.26 -3.71
C THR A 69 -15.54 4.53 -5.11
N GLU A 70 -14.23 4.38 -5.28
CA GLU A 70 -13.53 4.53 -6.55
C GLU A 70 -13.70 3.28 -7.43
N TRP A 71 -13.78 2.11 -6.80
CA TRP A 71 -13.93 0.81 -7.45
C TRP A 71 -15.10 0.04 -6.88
N PRO A 72 -16.36 0.50 -7.15
CA PRO A 72 -17.54 -0.24 -6.71
C PRO A 72 -17.58 -1.62 -7.38
N ILE A 73 -18.30 -2.55 -6.78
CA ILE A 73 -18.54 -3.84 -7.39
C ILE A 73 -19.25 -3.62 -8.73
N PRO A 74 -18.66 -4.02 -9.87
CA PRO A 74 -19.27 -3.80 -11.18
C PRO A 74 -20.46 -4.75 -11.40
N GLU A 75 -21.40 -4.34 -12.20
CA GLU A 75 -22.51 -5.21 -12.60
C GLU A 75 -22.03 -6.40 -13.45
N THR A 76 -20.97 -6.21 -14.25
CA THR A 76 -20.42 -7.22 -15.15
C THR A 76 -18.91 -7.28 -15.09
N ILE A 77 -18.37 -8.49 -15.31
CA ILE A 77 -16.92 -8.76 -15.42
C ILE A 77 -16.64 -9.58 -16.68
N SER A 78 -15.43 -9.50 -17.20
CA SER A 78 -14.91 -10.34 -18.29
C SER A 78 -13.66 -11.08 -17.82
N PRO A 79 -13.81 -12.19 -17.08
CA PRO A 79 -12.67 -12.85 -16.47
C PRO A 79 -11.82 -13.62 -17.47
N ILE A 80 -10.51 -13.65 -17.24
CA ILE A 80 -9.57 -14.51 -17.93
C ILE A 80 -9.46 -15.81 -17.15
N ILE A 81 -9.93 -16.92 -17.76
CA ILE A 81 -10.04 -18.21 -17.09
C ILE A 81 -9.14 -19.22 -17.80
N HIS A 82 -8.33 -19.92 -17.02
CA HIS A 82 -7.57 -21.07 -17.48
C HIS A 82 -8.19 -22.35 -16.91
N ILE A 83 -8.30 -23.36 -17.75
CA ILE A 83 -8.91 -24.66 -17.40
C ILE A 83 -7.98 -25.81 -17.75
N SER A 84 -8.31 -27.01 -17.31
CA SER A 84 -7.62 -28.23 -17.66
C SER A 84 -7.48 -28.39 -19.18
N LYS A 85 -6.38 -29.00 -19.61
CA LYS A 85 -6.11 -29.27 -21.03
C LYS A 85 -7.26 -30.12 -21.64
N ASN A 86 -7.68 -29.75 -22.85
CA ASN A 86 -8.75 -30.39 -23.60
C ASN A 86 -10.16 -30.28 -22.98
N ALA A 87 -10.34 -29.51 -21.90
CA ALA A 87 -11.65 -29.15 -21.36
C ALA A 87 -12.25 -27.94 -22.09
N SER A 88 -13.54 -27.73 -21.94
CA SER A 88 -14.26 -26.53 -22.38
C SER A 88 -14.98 -25.89 -21.20
N ILE A 89 -15.24 -24.58 -21.27
CA ILE A 89 -15.93 -23.83 -20.22
C ILE A 89 -17.07 -23.00 -20.81
N SER A 90 -18.15 -22.90 -20.08
CA SER A 90 -19.29 -22.04 -20.40
C SER A 90 -19.75 -21.28 -19.14
N PRO A 91 -19.89 -19.95 -19.19
CA PRO A 91 -19.49 -19.03 -20.27
C PRO A 91 -17.98 -19.09 -20.60
N ALA A 92 -17.61 -18.75 -21.85
CA ALA A 92 -16.21 -18.80 -22.28
C ALA A 92 -15.34 -17.75 -21.59
N SER A 93 -14.03 -18.03 -21.49
CA SER A 93 -13.04 -17.06 -20.96
C SER A 93 -13.13 -15.73 -21.73
N GLY A 94 -13.13 -14.61 -21.02
CA GLY A 94 -13.27 -13.27 -21.61
C GLY A 94 -14.71 -12.84 -21.92
N THR A 95 -15.69 -13.73 -21.79
CA THR A 95 -17.10 -13.35 -21.97
C THR A 95 -17.58 -12.50 -20.79
N ALA A 96 -18.29 -11.42 -21.08
CA ALA A 96 -18.90 -10.58 -20.06
C ALA A 96 -20.04 -11.35 -19.37
N ILE A 97 -20.01 -11.42 -18.04
CA ILE A 97 -21.05 -12.01 -17.21
C ILE A 97 -21.41 -11.06 -16.08
N ALA A 98 -22.63 -11.20 -15.54
CA ALA A 98 -23.03 -10.49 -14.34
C ALA A 98 -22.20 -10.97 -13.14
N LEU A 99 -21.66 -10.01 -12.36
CA LEU A 99 -20.92 -10.31 -11.12
C LEU A 99 -21.87 -10.26 -9.93
N HIS A 100 -22.24 -11.42 -9.45
CA HIS A 100 -23.03 -11.57 -8.22
C HIS A 100 -22.67 -12.86 -7.50
N ASP A 101 -22.98 -12.96 -6.24
CA ASP A 101 -22.86 -14.21 -5.50
C ASP A 101 -23.77 -15.27 -6.13
N GLY A 102 -23.24 -16.47 -6.33
CA GLY A 102 -23.97 -17.57 -6.97
C GLY A 102 -23.89 -17.63 -8.50
N ALA A 103 -23.23 -16.71 -9.20
CA ALA A 103 -22.98 -16.84 -10.64
C ALA A 103 -22.15 -18.11 -10.93
N GLN A 104 -22.42 -18.78 -12.07
CA GLN A 104 -21.90 -20.12 -12.31
C GLN A 104 -21.13 -20.23 -13.62
N TYR A 105 -20.14 -21.13 -13.60
CA TYR A 105 -19.41 -21.63 -14.76
C TYR A 105 -19.49 -23.15 -14.81
N GLN A 106 -19.71 -23.71 -15.98
CA GLN A 106 -19.67 -25.14 -16.21
C GLN A 106 -18.40 -25.49 -17.00
N VAL A 107 -17.58 -26.37 -16.43
CA VAL A 107 -16.42 -26.94 -17.12
C VAL A 107 -16.74 -28.35 -17.53
N LYS A 108 -16.50 -28.67 -18.82
CA LYS A 108 -16.71 -30.01 -19.39
C LYS A 108 -15.38 -30.58 -19.83
N ALA A 109 -15.00 -31.71 -19.26
CA ALA A 109 -13.80 -32.44 -19.60
C ALA A 109 -13.95 -33.13 -20.97
N GLN A 110 -12.82 -33.65 -21.52
CA GLN A 110 -12.80 -34.33 -22.80
C GLN A 110 -13.63 -35.64 -22.80
N ASP A 111 -13.71 -36.34 -21.67
CA ASP A 111 -14.51 -37.55 -21.51
C ASP A 111 -16.03 -37.28 -21.32
N GLY A 112 -16.43 -36.03 -21.27
CA GLY A 112 -17.78 -35.57 -21.04
C GLY A 112 -18.15 -35.30 -19.59
N THR A 113 -17.28 -35.59 -18.63
CA THR A 113 -17.49 -35.25 -17.22
C THR A 113 -17.66 -33.73 -17.08
N THR A 114 -18.62 -33.31 -16.28
CA THR A 114 -18.94 -31.90 -16.05
C THR A 114 -18.77 -31.52 -14.58
N LYS A 115 -18.26 -30.30 -14.33
CA LYS A 115 -18.15 -29.71 -13.01
C LYS A 115 -18.69 -28.29 -13.04
N VAL A 116 -19.50 -27.92 -12.04
CA VAL A 116 -20.08 -26.59 -11.93
C VAL A 116 -19.34 -25.82 -10.86
N TYR A 117 -18.85 -24.63 -11.23
CA TYR A 117 -18.17 -23.70 -10.33
C TYR A 117 -19.09 -22.54 -10.02
N THR A 118 -19.15 -22.16 -8.75
CA THR A 118 -20.02 -21.08 -8.26
C THR A 118 -19.16 -19.92 -7.73
N ILE A 119 -19.42 -18.72 -8.19
CA ILE A 119 -18.78 -17.52 -7.63
C ILE A 119 -19.29 -17.28 -6.21
N LYS A 120 -18.36 -17.11 -5.29
CA LYS A 120 -18.57 -16.61 -3.94
C LYS A 120 -17.98 -15.21 -3.87
N LEU A 121 -18.86 -14.22 -4.02
CA LEU A 121 -18.48 -12.82 -3.98
C LEU A 121 -18.42 -12.33 -2.54
N SER A 122 -17.28 -11.80 -2.14
CA SER A 122 -17.14 -11.09 -0.88
C SER A 122 -16.64 -9.66 -1.13
N ASN A 123 -17.11 -8.74 -0.32
CA ASN A 123 -16.49 -7.43 -0.23
C ASN A 123 -15.15 -7.63 0.49
N GLY A 124 -14.06 -7.65 -0.29
CA GLY A 124 -12.75 -8.12 0.18
C GLY A 124 -11.94 -7.07 0.91
N ALA A 125 -12.52 -5.92 1.15
CA ALA A 125 -11.87 -4.89 1.91
C ALA A 125 -11.93 -5.25 3.39
N VAL A 126 -10.81 -5.67 3.94
CA VAL A 126 -10.63 -5.62 5.39
C VAL A 126 -10.52 -4.15 5.74
N LEU A 127 -11.61 -3.58 6.26
CA LEU A 127 -11.66 -2.18 6.65
C LEU A 127 -10.73 -1.93 7.85
N PRO A 128 -10.07 -0.76 7.91
CA PRO A 128 -9.44 -0.31 9.13
C PRO A 128 -10.45 -0.35 10.28
N SER A 129 -10.00 -0.71 11.47
CA SER A 129 -10.83 -0.68 12.67
C SER A 129 -10.06 -0.08 13.83
N PHE A 130 -10.77 0.65 14.69
CA PHE A 130 -10.20 1.21 15.91
C PHE A 130 -9.99 0.09 16.92
N VAL A 131 -8.86 0.11 17.63
CA VAL A 131 -8.58 -0.84 18.73
C VAL A 131 -9.34 -0.41 19.98
N ASP A 132 -9.46 0.89 20.20
CA ASP A 132 -10.16 1.48 21.36
C ASP A 132 -10.98 2.69 20.92
N GLU A 133 -12.26 2.71 21.27
CA GLU A 133 -13.17 3.84 21.06
C GLU A 133 -13.77 4.36 22.38
N GLU A 134 -13.30 3.87 23.52
CA GLU A 134 -13.77 4.30 24.85
C GLU A 134 -12.89 5.39 25.45
N THR A 135 -11.58 5.34 25.17
CA THR A 135 -10.62 6.29 25.73
C THR A 135 -10.53 7.55 24.87
N VAL A 136 -10.76 8.70 25.48
CA VAL A 136 -10.58 10.00 24.82
C VAL A 136 -9.11 10.41 24.89
N LEU A 137 -8.48 10.62 23.76
CA LEU A 137 -7.10 11.06 23.63
C LEU A 137 -7.01 12.60 23.66
N PRO A 138 -6.42 13.23 24.68
CA PRO A 138 -6.20 14.66 24.69
C PRO A 138 -5.02 15.04 23.79
N LEU A 139 -5.20 15.97 22.85
CA LEU A 139 -4.20 16.45 21.92
C LEU A 139 -3.95 17.94 22.10
N ALA A 140 -2.67 18.32 22.11
CA ALA A 140 -2.24 19.70 21.93
C ALA A 140 -1.80 19.92 20.48
N LEU A 141 -2.08 21.07 19.89
CA LEU A 141 -1.66 21.40 18.52
C LEU A 141 -0.14 21.30 18.36
N GLY A 142 0.31 20.76 17.25
CA GLY A 142 1.72 20.55 16.96
C GLY A 142 2.34 19.34 17.65
N GLY A 143 1.67 18.69 18.60
CA GLY A 143 2.13 17.47 19.24
C GLY A 143 2.03 16.26 18.32
N THR A 144 2.97 15.31 18.51
CA THR A 144 2.96 14.03 17.80
C THR A 144 2.24 12.99 18.64
N TYR A 145 1.28 12.30 18.02
CA TYR A 145 0.43 11.32 18.68
C TYR A 145 0.29 10.07 17.84
N SER A 146 -0.25 9.02 18.45
CA SER A 146 -0.52 7.75 17.78
C SER A 146 -1.89 7.24 18.18
N ILE A 147 -2.68 6.82 17.20
CA ILE A 147 -3.94 6.11 17.44
C ILE A 147 -3.76 4.67 16.97
N PRO A 148 -4.04 3.67 17.83
CA PRO A 148 -3.94 2.27 17.45
C PRO A 148 -5.11 1.86 16.54
N PHE A 149 -4.77 1.11 15.49
CA PHE A 149 -5.69 0.55 14.51
C PHE A 149 -5.39 -0.91 14.24
N CYS A 150 -6.38 -1.62 13.70
CA CYS A 150 -6.16 -2.86 12.96
C CYS A 150 -6.38 -2.60 11.47
N ASN A 151 -5.68 -3.37 10.63
CA ASN A 151 -5.90 -3.41 9.18
C ASN A 151 -5.64 -2.08 8.43
N LEU A 152 -4.68 -1.29 8.87
CA LEU A 152 -4.19 -0.16 8.06
C LEU A 152 -3.53 -0.66 6.78
N ALA A 153 -3.57 0.15 5.72
CA ALA A 153 -2.98 -0.19 4.44
C ALA A 153 -1.45 -0.28 4.51
N THR A 154 -0.90 -1.35 3.95
CA THR A 154 0.55 -1.61 3.91
C THR A 154 1.30 -0.62 3.01
N ASP A 155 0.61 -0.01 2.05
CA ASP A 155 1.19 0.94 1.09
C ASP A 155 1.18 2.39 1.60
N GLY A 156 0.68 2.62 2.82
CA GLY A 156 0.58 3.95 3.42
C GLY A 156 -0.42 4.87 2.73
N SER A 157 -1.40 4.32 2.01
CA SER A 157 -2.45 5.09 1.33
C SER A 157 -3.53 5.64 2.26
N ASP A 158 -3.54 5.22 3.53
CA ASP A 158 -4.48 5.73 4.53
C ASP A 158 -4.20 7.21 4.87
N SER A 159 -5.26 7.95 5.07
CA SER A 159 -5.25 9.33 5.56
C SER A 159 -6.14 9.46 6.78
N LEU A 160 -5.69 10.22 7.77
CA LEU A 160 -6.38 10.40 9.04
C LEU A 160 -7.01 11.79 9.13
N PHE A 161 -8.24 11.84 9.59
CA PHE A 161 -9.01 13.08 9.75
C PHE A 161 -9.61 13.15 11.14
N LEU A 162 -9.70 14.36 11.68
CA LEU A 162 -10.65 14.68 12.73
C LEU A 162 -11.95 15.19 12.10
N VAL A 163 -13.07 14.84 12.70
CA VAL A 163 -14.39 15.20 12.18
C VAL A 163 -15.23 15.81 13.30
N ASN A 164 -15.72 17.04 13.09
CA ASN A 164 -16.58 17.69 14.06
C ASN A 164 -18.07 17.36 13.86
N ASP A 165 -18.95 17.90 14.69
CA ASP A 165 -20.40 17.69 14.63
C ASP A 165 -21.04 18.20 13.33
N GLN A 166 -20.40 19.16 12.64
CA GLN A 166 -20.85 19.68 11.36
C GLN A 166 -20.35 18.83 10.18
N ASN A 167 -19.74 17.67 10.45
CA ASN A 167 -19.08 16.81 9.46
C ASN A 167 -17.91 17.49 8.69
N LYS A 168 -17.34 18.56 9.25
CA LYS A 168 -16.14 19.16 8.68
C LYS A 168 -14.94 18.26 8.98
N LEU A 169 -14.18 17.97 7.93
CA LEU A 169 -12.94 17.19 7.99
C LEU A 169 -11.73 18.09 8.22
N PHE A 170 -10.86 17.70 9.15
CA PHE A 170 -9.58 18.33 9.41
C PHE A 170 -8.49 17.29 9.15
N THR A 171 -7.74 17.44 8.07
CA THR A 171 -6.71 16.47 7.66
C THR A 171 -5.52 16.57 8.59
N LEU A 172 -5.20 15.48 9.27
CA LEU A 172 -4.03 15.41 10.13
C LEU A 172 -2.76 15.15 9.33
N ILE A 173 -1.63 15.69 9.81
CA ILE A 173 -0.32 15.49 9.19
C ILE A 173 0.23 14.14 9.60
N ALA A 174 0.39 13.20 8.67
CA ALA A 174 1.00 11.91 8.95
C ALA A 174 2.47 12.08 9.38
N ALA A 175 2.84 11.54 10.55
CA ALA A 175 4.20 11.58 11.07
C ALA A 175 5.01 10.34 10.65
N SER A 176 4.37 9.17 10.59
CA SER A 176 4.97 7.93 10.10
C SER A 176 3.91 7.10 9.37
N ARG A 177 4.31 6.50 8.25
CA ARG A 177 3.42 5.68 7.41
C ARG A 177 3.74 4.18 7.43
N ASN A 178 4.69 3.74 8.26
CA ASN A 178 5.21 2.37 8.20
C ASN A 178 4.62 1.43 9.26
N GLN A 179 3.63 1.86 10.04
CA GLN A 179 3.07 1.04 11.10
C GLN A 179 1.67 0.55 10.72
N LEU A 180 1.51 -0.77 10.64
CA LEU A 180 0.23 -1.42 10.29
C LEU A 180 -0.78 -1.41 11.45
N SER A 181 -0.33 -1.15 12.66
CA SER A 181 -1.10 -1.26 13.91
C SER A 181 -1.36 0.09 14.58
N SER A 182 -0.79 1.18 14.08
CA SER A 182 -1.03 2.51 14.60
C SER A 182 -0.78 3.57 13.55
N PHE A 183 -1.55 4.66 13.61
CA PHE A 183 -1.36 5.83 12.79
C PHE A 183 -0.69 6.91 13.62
N GLN A 184 0.56 7.24 13.29
CA GLN A 184 1.28 8.34 13.91
C GLN A 184 1.03 9.64 13.12
N PHE A 185 0.71 10.70 13.84
CA PHE A 185 0.36 11.97 13.23
C PHE A 185 0.75 13.16 14.11
N ILE A 186 0.82 14.34 13.49
CA ILE A 186 0.86 15.61 14.22
C ILE A 186 -0.56 16.18 14.26
N ALA A 187 -0.96 16.67 15.43
CA ALA A 187 -2.23 17.33 15.64
C ALA A 187 -2.21 18.73 15.01
N ASP A 188 -2.16 18.80 13.68
CA ASP A 188 -2.23 20.04 12.89
C ASP A 188 -2.67 19.73 11.45
N GLN A 189 -2.99 20.76 10.67
CA GLN A 189 -3.37 20.67 9.26
C GLN A 189 -2.23 21.12 8.34
N TYR A 190 -2.19 20.56 7.12
CA TYR A 190 -1.19 20.93 6.11
C TYR A 190 -1.25 22.42 5.74
N ASP A 191 -2.44 23.01 5.69
CA ASP A 191 -2.65 24.40 5.31
C ASP A 191 -2.34 25.41 6.43
N GLY A 192 -2.07 24.92 7.65
CA GLY A 192 -1.76 25.75 8.80
C GLY A 192 -2.96 26.50 9.39
N THR A 193 -4.19 26.17 8.99
CA THR A 193 -5.40 26.84 9.53
C THR A 193 -5.70 26.46 10.97
N GLY A 194 -4.99 25.45 11.49
CA GLY A 194 -5.18 24.93 12.83
C GLY A 194 -6.47 24.11 12.97
N ILE A 195 -6.58 23.43 14.10
CA ILE A 195 -7.78 22.64 14.45
C ILE A 195 -8.40 23.31 15.68
N PRO A 196 -9.68 23.72 15.63
CA PRO A 196 -10.33 24.33 16.81
C PRO A 196 -10.29 23.41 18.03
N ALA A 197 -10.24 23.99 19.22
CA ALA A 197 -10.41 23.21 20.45
C ALA A 197 -11.81 22.58 20.51
N GLY A 198 -11.89 21.35 21.03
CA GLY A 198 -13.15 20.61 21.13
C GLY A 198 -12.99 19.11 20.94
N ASP A 199 -14.13 18.41 20.88
CA ASP A 199 -14.20 16.96 20.76
C ASP A 199 -14.48 16.52 19.33
N TYR A 200 -13.77 15.48 18.89
CA TYR A 200 -13.77 15.03 17.51
C TYR A 200 -13.95 13.52 17.39
N TYR A 201 -14.67 13.12 16.35
CA TYR A 201 -14.55 11.77 15.80
C TYR A 201 -13.24 11.66 15.03
N VAL A 202 -12.72 10.46 14.94
CA VAL A 202 -11.60 10.13 14.06
C VAL A 202 -12.12 9.39 12.83
N GLN A 203 -11.61 9.73 11.66
CA GLN A 203 -11.96 9.05 10.41
C GLN A 203 -10.72 8.68 9.64
N VAL A 204 -10.68 7.43 9.18
CA VAL A 204 -9.64 6.93 8.26
C VAL A 204 -10.24 6.85 6.86
N ASN A 205 -9.60 7.49 5.91
CA ASN A 205 -9.91 7.36 4.50
C ASN A 205 -8.77 6.62 3.81
N ASN A 206 -9.14 5.62 3.02
CA ASN A 206 -8.26 4.96 2.09
C ASN A 206 -8.81 5.14 0.68
N LYS A 207 -7.94 5.32 -0.33
CA LYS A 207 -8.40 5.51 -1.72
C LYS A 207 -9.21 4.35 -2.28
N TYR A 208 -9.08 3.16 -1.68
CA TYR A 208 -9.74 1.94 -2.12
C TYR A 208 -10.94 1.54 -1.26
N LEU A 209 -11.16 2.20 -0.14
CA LEU A 209 -12.11 1.76 0.88
C LEU A 209 -13.14 2.83 1.18
N VAL A 210 -14.29 2.38 1.70
CA VAL A 210 -15.27 3.28 2.30
C VAL A 210 -14.62 3.93 3.53
N PRO A 211 -14.81 5.25 3.75
CA PRO A 211 -14.32 5.91 4.96
C PRO A 211 -14.83 5.21 6.22
N VAL A 212 -13.93 4.95 7.16
CA VAL A 212 -14.25 4.37 8.47
C VAL A 212 -14.14 5.45 9.54
N ARG A 213 -15.21 5.67 10.27
CA ARG A 213 -15.31 6.67 11.32
C ARG A 213 -15.52 6.02 12.67
N SER A 214 -14.90 6.56 13.72
CA SER A 214 -15.16 6.14 15.10
C SER A 214 -16.64 6.34 15.46
N SER A 215 -17.20 5.44 16.24
CA SER A 215 -18.59 5.52 16.72
C SER A 215 -18.78 6.62 17.76
N LYS A 216 -17.71 7.00 18.43
CA LYS A 216 -17.66 8.03 19.49
C LYS A 216 -16.58 9.07 19.16
N LYS A 217 -16.66 10.21 19.84
CA LYS A 217 -15.60 11.22 19.84
C LYS A 217 -14.49 10.73 20.76
N ILE A 218 -13.37 10.34 20.15
CA ILE A 218 -12.22 9.75 20.84
C ILE A 218 -11.00 10.67 20.88
N VAL A 219 -11.16 11.92 20.42
CA VAL A 219 -10.11 12.94 20.44
C VAL A 219 -10.66 14.22 21.04
N HIS A 220 -9.88 14.81 21.94
CA HIS A 220 -10.12 16.14 22.50
C HIS A 220 -8.94 17.05 22.18
N ILE A 221 -9.16 18.08 21.32
CA ILE A 221 -8.17 19.12 21.08
C ILE A 221 -8.25 20.14 22.23
N THR A 222 -7.17 20.26 22.97
CA THR A 222 -7.08 21.20 24.09
C THR A 222 -6.90 22.63 23.62
N SER A 223 -7.39 23.60 24.37
CA SER A 223 -7.15 25.04 24.13
C SER A 223 -5.79 25.53 24.65
N GLY A 224 -4.88 24.61 24.96
CA GLY A 224 -3.58 24.92 25.57
C GLY A 224 -2.54 25.45 24.58
N THR A 225 -1.29 25.58 25.07
CA THR A 225 -0.15 26.00 24.26
C THR A 225 0.15 24.96 23.18
N ALA A 226 0.22 25.42 21.94
CA ALA A 226 0.63 24.59 20.83
C ALA A 226 2.16 24.30 20.87
N TYR A 227 2.56 23.13 20.40
CA TYR A 227 3.99 22.78 20.29
C TYR A 227 4.56 23.34 18.97
N PRO A 228 5.71 24.05 19.00
CA PRO A 228 6.36 24.47 17.78
C PRO A 228 7.04 23.30 17.08
N TYR A 229 6.95 23.24 15.76
CA TYR A 229 7.66 22.25 14.97
C TYR A 229 8.10 22.80 13.61
N PRO A 230 9.25 22.34 13.05
CA PRO A 230 9.66 22.71 11.72
C PRO A 230 8.68 22.16 10.69
N TYR A 231 8.32 22.97 9.72
CA TYR A 231 7.43 22.57 8.64
C TYR A 231 7.99 22.99 7.29
N PHE A 232 8.41 22.00 6.50
CA PHE A 232 8.96 22.25 5.18
C PHE A 232 8.00 21.76 4.10
N ASN A 233 7.56 22.66 3.27
CA ASN A 233 6.88 22.33 2.03
C ASN A 233 7.75 22.82 0.85
N HIS A 234 8.94 22.24 0.72
CA HIS A 234 9.87 22.62 -0.33
C HIS A 234 9.63 21.79 -1.60
N PRO A 235 9.55 22.40 -2.80
CA PRO A 235 9.21 21.68 -4.03
C PRO A 235 10.37 20.84 -4.60
N LYS A 236 11.56 20.90 -3.99
CA LYS A 236 12.77 20.16 -4.40
C LYS A 236 13.77 20.07 -3.23
N THR A 237 14.81 19.26 -3.39
CA THR A 237 15.93 19.23 -2.43
C THR A 237 16.42 20.63 -2.10
N TRP A 238 16.47 20.96 -0.81
CA TRP A 238 16.95 22.24 -0.34
C TRP A 238 18.45 22.14 -0.04
N GLU A 239 19.26 22.70 -0.94
CA GLU A 239 20.72 22.78 -0.74
C GLU A 239 21.08 24.05 0.04
N VAL A 240 21.83 23.87 1.11
CA VAL A 240 22.34 24.93 1.99
C VAL A 240 23.86 24.75 2.14
N LYS A 241 24.60 25.84 2.26
CA LYS A 241 26.05 25.80 2.38
C LYS A 241 26.53 25.96 3.83
N ARG A 242 27.73 25.47 4.11
CA ARG A 242 28.45 25.78 5.34
C ARG A 242 28.61 27.29 5.47
N GLY A 243 28.37 27.80 6.68
CA GLY A 243 28.42 29.24 6.96
C GLY A 243 27.17 30.02 6.61
N ASP A 244 26.25 29.44 5.83
CA ASP A 244 24.96 30.10 5.48
C ASP A 244 24.10 30.36 6.72
N VAL A 245 23.41 31.50 6.69
CA VAL A 245 22.30 31.78 7.59
C VAL A 245 20.98 31.48 6.85
N ILE A 246 20.26 30.52 7.35
CA ILE A 246 18.98 30.09 6.75
C ILE A 246 17.81 30.38 7.68
N SER A 247 16.62 30.53 7.08
CA SER A 247 15.36 30.65 7.80
C SER A 247 14.59 29.33 7.69
N ILE A 248 14.41 28.67 8.82
CA ILE A 248 13.66 27.42 8.91
C ILE A 248 12.21 27.75 9.25
N PRO A 249 11.23 27.44 8.38
CA PRO A 249 9.83 27.63 8.71
C PRO A 249 9.45 26.77 9.92
N VAL A 250 8.76 27.39 10.87
CA VAL A 250 8.31 26.69 12.10
C VAL A 250 6.88 27.14 12.40
N ARG A 251 6.00 26.19 12.67
CA ARG A 251 4.64 26.46 13.11
C ARG A 251 4.57 26.62 14.63
N HIS A 252 3.53 27.29 15.07
CA HIS A 252 3.23 27.52 16.50
C HIS A 252 4.36 28.21 17.29
N LEU A 253 5.15 29.06 16.64
CA LEU A 253 6.15 29.89 17.32
C LEU A 253 5.50 30.93 18.24
N SER A 254 6.14 31.18 19.38
CA SER A 254 5.83 32.33 20.23
C SER A 254 7.13 33.01 20.68
N LYS A 255 7.07 34.29 21.05
CA LYS A 255 8.23 35.03 21.53
C LYS A 255 8.79 34.54 22.87
N GLN A 256 8.02 33.73 23.58
CA GLN A 256 8.38 33.18 24.89
C GLN A 256 9.13 31.85 24.80
N LEU A 257 9.19 31.26 23.61
CA LEU A 257 9.87 29.98 23.42
C LEU A 257 11.38 30.17 23.49
N LEU A 258 12.01 29.34 24.29
CA LEU A 258 13.47 29.26 24.40
C LEU A 258 13.92 27.92 23.82
N PHE A 259 14.73 27.97 22.77
CA PHE A 259 15.31 26.77 22.18
C PHE A 259 16.62 26.46 22.89
N SER A 260 16.77 25.23 23.39
CA SER A 260 18.03 24.73 23.93
C SER A 260 18.94 24.22 22.82
N ALA A 261 18.39 23.68 21.74
CA ALA A 261 19.11 23.22 20.58
C ALA A 261 18.26 23.24 19.31
N VAL A 262 18.91 23.42 18.17
CA VAL A 262 18.37 23.11 16.84
C VAL A 262 19.38 22.17 16.19
N SER A 263 18.95 21.02 15.70
CA SER A 263 19.85 20.02 15.16
C SER A 263 19.45 19.62 13.74
N PHE A 264 20.47 19.37 12.92
CA PHE A 264 20.37 18.74 11.62
C PHE A 264 20.59 17.24 11.80
N ASN A 265 19.56 16.43 11.56
CA ASN A 265 19.64 14.99 11.74
C ASN A 265 19.88 14.31 10.39
N PHE A 266 20.76 13.31 10.36
CA PHE A 266 21.16 12.61 9.16
C PHE A 266 21.47 11.14 9.47
N ILE A 267 21.62 10.32 8.45
CA ILE A 267 22.16 8.97 8.59
C ILE A 267 23.65 9.04 8.30
N ASN A 268 24.48 8.64 9.28
CA ASN A 268 25.93 8.65 9.13
C ASN A 268 26.43 7.51 8.21
N GLU A 269 27.72 7.48 7.93
CA GLU A 269 28.36 6.49 7.05
C GLU A 269 28.18 5.03 7.53
N SER A 270 27.96 4.84 8.84
CA SER A 270 27.69 3.53 9.44
C SER A 270 26.22 3.11 9.35
N GLY A 271 25.36 3.93 8.76
CA GLY A 271 23.92 3.66 8.61
C GLY A 271 23.08 3.98 9.85
N TYR A 272 23.62 4.67 10.84
CA TYR A 272 22.90 5.04 12.06
C TYR A 272 22.46 6.50 12.04
N PRO A 273 21.31 6.82 12.69
CA PRO A 273 20.91 8.20 12.93
C PRO A 273 21.96 8.96 13.73
N ASP A 274 22.26 10.17 13.30
CA ASP A 274 23.17 11.09 13.96
C ASP A 274 22.61 12.52 13.88
N ALA A 275 23.11 13.43 14.71
CA ALA A 275 22.60 14.79 14.82
C ALA A 275 23.75 15.78 14.94
N PHE A 276 23.70 16.83 14.13
CA PHE A 276 24.67 17.91 14.16
C PHE A 276 24.00 19.21 14.63
N PRO A 277 24.55 19.93 15.65
CA PRO A 277 23.94 21.14 16.16
C PRO A 277 24.08 22.28 15.16
N LEU A 278 23.01 23.04 14.97
CA LEU A 278 22.99 24.29 14.23
C LEU A 278 23.05 25.47 15.22
N GLU A 279 23.65 26.56 14.81
CA GLU A 279 23.73 27.78 15.65
C GLU A 279 22.39 28.53 15.55
N PHE A 280 21.59 28.50 16.63
CA PHE A 280 20.35 29.26 16.71
C PHE A 280 20.65 30.75 16.86
N LEU A 281 20.04 31.60 16.01
CA LEU A 281 20.25 33.04 16.01
C LEU A 281 19.04 33.81 16.55
N ALA A 282 17.85 33.54 16.04
CA ALA A 282 16.66 34.30 16.42
C ALA A 282 15.36 33.63 15.97
N ILE A 283 14.26 33.98 16.61
CA ILE A 283 12.90 33.81 16.10
C ILE A 283 12.57 35.00 15.20
N SER A 284 11.95 34.79 14.05
CA SER A 284 11.49 35.87 13.17
C SER A 284 10.40 36.71 13.84
N GLU A 285 10.34 38.01 13.48
CA GLU A 285 9.34 38.93 14.05
C GLU A 285 7.89 38.54 13.76
N ASP A 286 7.66 37.89 12.60
CA ASP A 286 6.35 37.40 12.17
C ASP A 286 5.97 36.04 12.79
N LEU A 287 6.84 35.46 13.61
CA LEU A 287 6.65 34.18 14.29
C LEU A 287 6.41 32.99 13.31
N LYS A 288 6.98 33.05 12.11
CA LYS A 288 6.83 31.98 11.10
C LYS A 288 8.07 31.15 10.85
N SER A 289 9.22 31.63 11.32
CA SER A 289 10.50 30.94 11.13
C SER A 289 11.47 31.18 12.26
N ILE A 290 12.46 30.31 12.35
CA ILE A 290 13.69 30.54 13.12
C ILE A 290 14.85 30.78 12.16
N ARG A 291 15.79 31.62 12.57
CA ARG A 291 17.04 31.82 11.86
C ARG A 291 18.12 30.99 12.54
N VAL A 292 18.83 30.23 11.73
CA VAL A 292 19.97 29.41 12.17
C VAL A 292 21.15 29.61 11.23
N LYS A 293 22.37 29.45 11.74
CA LYS A 293 23.57 29.40 10.92
C LYS A 293 24.03 27.95 10.81
N ILE A 294 24.44 27.55 9.61
CA ILE A 294 25.09 26.29 9.36
C ILE A 294 26.56 26.42 9.75
N PRO A 295 27.05 25.70 10.76
CA PRO A 295 28.46 25.79 11.14
C PRO A 295 29.40 25.40 9.99
N ASN A 296 30.64 25.95 9.99
CA ASN A 296 31.63 25.68 8.94
C ASN A 296 32.14 24.21 8.94
N ASP A 297 32.00 23.54 10.06
CA ASP A 297 32.37 22.13 10.27
C ASP A 297 31.20 21.18 10.14
N ALA A 298 30.03 21.67 9.73
CA ALA A 298 28.85 20.81 9.51
C ALA A 298 29.14 19.71 8.49
N PRO A 299 28.67 18.48 8.70
CA PRO A 299 28.85 17.39 7.74
C PRO A 299 28.08 17.67 6.44
N THR A 300 28.74 17.40 5.28
CA THR A 300 28.08 17.50 3.96
C THR A 300 27.15 16.27 3.73
N ASN A 301 26.04 16.26 4.41
CA ASN A 301 25.12 15.13 4.44
C ASN A 301 23.70 15.54 4.03
N VAL A 302 22.85 14.53 3.87
CA VAL A 302 21.44 14.70 3.48
C VAL A 302 20.56 14.32 4.66
N SER A 303 19.68 15.24 5.06
CA SER A 303 18.65 14.99 6.04
C SER A 303 17.31 14.67 5.37
N THR A 304 16.72 13.53 5.67
CA THR A 304 15.46 13.05 5.15
C THR A 304 14.46 12.83 6.27
N SER A 305 13.21 12.51 5.94
CA SER A 305 12.21 12.07 6.92
C SER A 305 12.66 10.85 7.74
N LEU A 306 13.48 9.97 7.14
CA LEU A 306 14.02 8.79 7.82
C LEU A 306 15.04 9.14 8.91
N SER A 307 15.80 10.23 8.72
CA SER A 307 16.75 10.72 9.73
C SER A 307 16.12 11.68 10.76
N GLY A 308 14.84 12.06 10.58
CA GLY A 308 14.16 13.01 11.44
C GLY A 308 14.38 14.50 11.08
N GLY A 309 15.09 14.79 10.01
CA GLY A 309 15.23 16.14 9.45
C GLY A 309 15.87 17.16 10.38
N ILE A 310 15.19 18.28 10.57
CA ILE A 310 15.55 19.30 11.57
C ILE A 310 14.78 19.01 12.86
N SER A 311 15.46 18.93 13.98
CA SER A 311 14.84 18.84 15.30
C SER A 311 15.02 20.13 16.11
N LEU A 312 13.99 20.45 16.88
CA LEU A 312 13.98 21.56 17.82
C LEU A 312 13.88 21.00 19.23
N SER A 313 14.79 21.43 20.11
CA SER A 313 14.70 21.15 21.54
C SER A 313 14.35 22.43 22.28
N LEU A 314 13.31 22.38 23.11
CA LEU A 314 12.89 23.49 23.93
C LEU A 314 13.59 23.45 25.30
N SER A 315 13.90 24.62 25.83
CA SER A 315 14.41 24.75 27.19
C SER A 315 13.24 24.61 28.19
N GLY A 316 13.37 23.70 29.17
CA GLY A 316 12.38 23.43 30.21
C GLY A 316 12.39 21.96 30.64
N ASP A 317 11.47 21.57 31.54
CA ASP A 317 11.39 20.20 32.13
C ASP A 317 11.03 19.09 31.12
N TRP A 318 10.73 19.44 29.87
CA TRP A 318 10.37 18.51 28.81
C TRP A 318 11.27 18.72 27.59
N SER A 319 12.26 17.87 27.46
CA SER A 319 13.03 17.76 26.20
C SER A 319 12.16 17.13 25.12
N THR A 320 11.25 17.90 24.55
CA THR A 320 10.41 17.44 23.45
C THR A 320 11.21 17.60 22.16
N PHE A 321 11.70 16.49 21.61
CA PHE A 321 12.27 16.46 20.27
C PHE A 321 11.12 16.62 19.26
N LEU A 322 10.99 17.82 18.74
CA LEU A 322 9.99 18.12 17.72
C LEU A 322 10.67 18.01 16.35
N THR A 323 10.53 16.88 15.73
CA THR A 323 11.02 16.66 14.37
C THR A 323 9.98 17.09 13.35
N SER A 324 10.42 17.57 12.19
CA SER A 324 9.49 17.76 11.08
C SER A 324 8.96 16.40 10.61
N PRO A 325 7.65 16.19 10.58
CA PRO A 325 7.06 14.88 10.29
C PRO A 325 7.14 14.50 8.83
N TYR A 326 7.32 15.44 7.94
CA TYR A 326 7.19 15.18 6.51
C TYR A 326 8.12 16.03 5.67
N TYR A 327 9.13 15.36 5.09
CA TYR A 327 9.94 15.91 4.01
C TYR A 327 9.59 15.19 2.71
N GLN A 328 8.91 15.88 1.83
CA GLN A 328 8.80 15.39 0.46
C GLN A 328 10.17 15.46 -0.23
N TYR A 329 10.99 16.42 0.16
CA TYR A 329 12.33 16.64 -0.38
C TYR A 329 13.35 16.81 0.75
N PRO A 330 14.55 16.24 0.60
CA PRO A 330 15.59 16.31 1.62
C PRO A 330 16.21 17.71 1.72
N ILE A 331 16.81 17.99 2.89
CA ILE A 331 17.75 19.10 3.08
C ILE A 331 19.16 18.53 2.92
N LYS A 332 20.00 19.19 2.16
CA LYS A 332 21.39 18.79 1.90
C LYS A 332 22.33 19.92 2.25
N ILE A 333 23.29 19.63 3.15
CA ILE A 333 24.41 20.54 3.41
C ILE A 333 25.48 20.25 2.36
N VAL A 334 25.89 21.30 1.66
CA VAL A 334 26.99 21.28 0.70
C VAL A 334 28.15 22.18 1.15
N GLU A 335 29.32 22.07 0.48
CA GLU A 335 30.49 22.90 0.78
C GLU A 335 30.27 24.37 0.43
#